data_1723daa1e2830593bb757501839aa525
#
_entry.id   1723daa1e2830593bb757501839aa525
#
_cell.length_a   1.000
_cell.length_b   1.000
_cell.length_c   1.000
_cell.angle_alpha   90.00
_cell.angle_beta   90.00
_cell.angle_gamma   90.00
#
_symmetry.space_group_name_H-M   'P 1'
#
loop_
_entity.id
_entity.type
_entity.pdbx_description
1 polymer ?
#
loop_
_entity_poly.entity_id
_entity_poly.type
_entity_poly.pdbx_seq_one_letter_code
_entity_poly.pdbx_strand_id
1 'polypeptide(L)'
;MMTDIENLYERYAGDVRRFALFLCGDVVMADEITSDTFVRAWMAADRIRQPTVKGYLFTIARNAYIDSLRRAARHTQLDENMPDTRISAHTQMELSVEVRAVLAALQQLPEIDRTVLLMRAFDEMPYEEIAETLGIPVAALRVKVHRARLKLMQTRQAWREVVPAAGAKT
;
A
#
# COMPACT_ATOMS: atom_id res chain seq x y z
N MET A 1 -11.86 25.87 2.54
CA MET A 1 -10.85 24.99 3.16
C MET A 1 -11.43 23.68 3.68
N MET A 2 -12.48 23.66 4.47
CA MET A 2 -13.13 22.39 4.86
C MET A 2 -13.67 21.61 3.65
N THR A 3 -14.22 22.28 2.67
CA THR A 3 -14.75 21.68 1.45
C THR A 3 -13.72 20.92 0.62
N ASP A 4 -12.46 21.35 0.64
CA ASP A 4 -11.41 20.69 -0.14
C ASP A 4 -10.96 19.37 0.47
N ILE A 5 -10.89 19.27 1.79
CA ILE A 5 -10.50 18.01 2.46
C ILE A 5 -11.62 16.98 2.45
N GLU A 6 -12.87 17.41 2.57
CA GLU A 6 -14.03 16.52 2.45
C GLU A 6 -14.10 15.91 1.04
N ASN A 7 -13.97 16.74 0.01
CA ASN A 7 -13.91 16.30 -1.39
C ASN A 7 -12.72 15.35 -1.64
N LEU A 8 -11.58 15.66 -1.05
CA LEU A 8 -10.37 14.83 -1.15
C LEU A 8 -10.61 13.46 -0.51
N TYR A 9 -11.20 13.44 0.68
CA TYR A 9 -11.55 12.22 1.38
C TYR A 9 -12.57 11.39 0.60
N GLU A 10 -13.68 11.97 0.21
CA GLU A 10 -14.72 11.27 -0.56
C GLU A 10 -14.19 10.66 -1.85
N ARG A 11 -13.30 11.37 -2.54
CA ARG A 11 -12.73 10.92 -3.81
C ARG A 11 -11.66 9.83 -3.67
N TYR A 12 -10.81 9.89 -2.65
CA TYR A 12 -9.62 9.07 -2.56
C TYR A 12 -9.57 8.11 -1.37
N ALA A 13 -10.49 8.18 -0.42
CA ALA A 13 -10.46 7.32 0.76
C ALA A 13 -10.50 5.82 0.40
N GLY A 14 -11.32 5.44 -0.57
CA GLY A 14 -11.38 4.05 -1.05
C GLY A 14 -10.06 3.57 -1.65
N ASP A 15 -9.41 4.39 -2.46
CA ASP A 15 -8.13 4.08 -3.09
C ASP A 15 -7.00 3.99 -2.05
N VAL A 16 -6.96 4.93 -1.11
CA VAL A 16 -5.97 4.94 -0.02
C VAL A 16 -6.15 3.73 0.90
N ARG A 17 -7.39 3.41 1.27
CA ARG A 17 -7.68 2.24 2.11
C ARG A 17 -7.27 0.94 1.43
N ARG A 18 -7.58 0.77 0.15
CA ARG A 18 -7.17 -0.39 -0.63
C ARG A 18 -5.65 -0.50 -0.71
N PHE A 19 -4.97 0.59 -1.04
CA PHE A 19 -3.51 0.64 -1.06
C PHE A 19 -2.92 0.26 0.31
N ALA A 20 -3.42 0.85 1.38
CA ALA A 20 -2.98 0.56 2.75
C ALA A 20 -3.21 -0.92 3.12
N LEU A 21 -4.37 -1.48 2.77
CA LEU A 21 -4.69 -2.88 3.06
C LEU A 21 -3.72 -3.84 2.37
N PHE A 22 -3.47 -3.65 1.08
CA PHE A 22 -2.54 -4.49 0.33
C PHE A 22 -1.09 -4.26 0.78
N LEU A 23 -0.76 -3.08 1.26
CA LEU A 23 0.57 -2.75 1.77
C LEU A 23 0.84 -3.42 3.12
N CYS A 24 -0.06 -3.31 4.09
CA CYS A 24 0.13 -3.79 5.45
C CYS A 24 -0.46 -5.19 5.72
N GLY A 25 -1.45 -5.63 4.94
CA GLY A 25 -2.07 -6.95 5.09
C GLY A 25 -3.05 -7.11 6.25
N ASP A 26 -3.47 -6.01 6.87
CA ASP A 26 -4.37 -6.02 8.02
C ASP A 26 -5.44 -4.92 7.92
N VAL A 27 -6.72 -5.29 8.09
CA VAL A 27 -7.86 -4.37 7.95
C VAL A 27 -7.82 -3.25 8.99
N VAL A 28 -7.52 -3.55 10.24
CA VAL A 28 -7.48 -2.55 11.32
C VAL A 28 -6.37 -1.55 11.08
N MET A 29 -5.16 -2.03 10.76
CA MET A 29 -4.04 -1.17 10.43
C MET A 29 -4.29 -0.34 9.17
N ALA A 30 -4.95 -0.91 8.17
CA ALA A 30 -5.31 -0.18 6.94
C ALA A 30 -6.26 0.99 7.24
N ASP A 31 -7.22 0.81 8.12
CA ASP A 31 -8.13 1.87 8.55
C ASP A 31 -7.38 2.97 9.33
N GLU A 32 -6.47 2.61 10.21
CA GLU A 32 -5.61 3.55 10.94
C GLU A 32 -4.70 4.35 10.00
N ILE A 33 -4.04 3.68 9.05
CA ILE A 33 -3.20 4.33 8.04
C ILE A 33 -4.02 5.29 7.19
N THR A 34 -5.22 4.89 6.79
CA THR A 34 -6.12 5.73 5.98
C THR A 34 -6.48 7.02 6.74
N SER A 35 -6.93 6.91 7.98
CA SER A 35 -7.25 8.06 8.81
C SER A 35 -6.05 8.97 9.02
N ASP A 36 -4.90 8.42 9.36
CA ASP A 36 -3.66 9.17 9.57
C ASP A 36 -3.20 9.87 8.28
N THR A 37 -3.38 9.24 7.12
CA THR A 37 -3.06 9.82 5.81
C THR A 37 -3.83 11.11 5.56
N PHE A 38 -5.13 11.12 5.80
CA PHE A 38 -5.94 12.32 5.56
C PHE A 38 -5.71 13.42 6.60
N VAL A 39 -5.44 13.06 7.85
CA VAL A 39 -5.02 14.03 8.87
C VAL A 39 -3.70 14.70 8.47
N ARG A 40 -2.70 13.93 8.07
CA ARG A 40 -1.40 14.45 7.62
C ARG A 40 -1.54 15.29 6.33
N ALA A 41 -2.35 14.85 5.39
CA ALA A 41 -2.62 15.58 4.16
C ALA A 41 -3.27 16.93 4.45
N TRP A 42 -4.21 16.98 5.38
CA TRP A 42 -4.85 18.21 5.81
C TRP A 42 -3.85 19.18 6.46
N MET A 43 -3.00 18.68 7.36
CA MET A 43 -1.99 19.49 8.03
C MET A 43 -0.91 20.04 7.08
N ALA A 44 -0.69 19.37 5.94
CA ALA A 44 0.35 19.71 4.97
C ALA A 44 -0.22 20.25 3.64
N ALA A 45 -1.48 20.67 3.60
CA ALA A 45 -2.20 21.07 2.38
C ALA A 45 -1.45 22.12 1.53
N ASP A 46 -0.69 23.02 2.16
CA ASP A 46 0.09 24.06 1.47
C ASP A 46 1.42 23.55 0.87
N ARG A 47 1.78 22.29 1.10
CA ARG A 47 3.09 21.71 0.74
C ARG A 47 3.01 20.62 -0.34
N ILE A 48 1.86 20.46 -0.99
CA ILE A 48 1.67 19.44 -2.03
C ILE A 48 2.51 19.81 -3.25
N ARG A 49 3.65 19.12 -3.43
CA ARG A 49 4.56 19.28 -4.58
C ARG A 49 4.66 18.02 -5.44
N GLN A 50 3.80 17.07 -5.24
CA GLN A 50 3.78 15.82 -6.00
C GLN A 50 3.06 16.04 -7.34
N PRO A 51 3.43 15.30 -8.40
CA PRO A 51 2.82 15.44 -9.72
C PRO A 51 1.31 15.14 -9.71
N THR A 52 0.86 14.29 -8.79
CA THR A 52 -0.56 13.98 -8.60
C THR A 52 -0.95 13.94 -7.13
N VAL A 53 -2.22 14.24 -6.87
CA VAL A 53 -2.81 14.14 -5.52
C VAL A 53 -2.77 12.68 -5.02
N LYS A 54 -3.06 11.73 -5.90
CA LYS A 54 -3.04 10.30 -5.55
C LYS A 54 -1.65 9.82 -5.15
N GLY A 55 -0.63 10.18 -5.93
CA GLY A 55 0.77 9.87 -5.60
C GLY A 55 1.19 10.47 -4.25
N TYR A 56 0.76 11.68 -3.98
CA TYR A 56 0.98 12.34 -2.70
C TYR A 56 0.34 11.58 -1.53
N LEU A 57 -0.92 11.21 -1.64
CA LEU A 57 -1.64 10.46 -0.60
C LEU A 57 -1.00 9.08 -0.36
N PHE A 58 -0.60 8.39 -1.42
CA PHE A 58 0.07 7.09 -1.30
C PHE A 58 1.44 7.19 -0.62
N THR A 59 2.18 8.27 -0.88
CA THR A 59 3.43 8.56 -0.17
C THR A 59 3.20 8.75 1.32
N ILE A 60 2.19 9.51 1.70
CA ILE A 60 1.82 9.70 3.11
C ILE A 60 1.41 8.36 3.74
N ALA A 61 0.57 7.59 3.06
CA ALA A 61 0.11 6.29 3.55
C ALA A 61 1.28 5.32 3.76
N ARG A 62 2.21 5.26 2.81
CA ARG A 62 3.44 4.47 2.96
C ARG A 62 4.28 4.92 4.15
N ASN A 63 4.49 6.22 4.30
CA ASN A 63 5.23 6.77 5.43
C ASN A 63 4.56 6.46 6.76
N ALA A 64 3.24 6.56 6.84
CA ALA A 64 2.46 6.18 8.02
C ALA A 64 2.65 4.67 8.36
N TYR A 65 2.66 3.82 7.34
CA TYR A 65 2.94 2.40 7.51
C TYR A 65 4.35 2.14 8.04
N ILE A 66 5.37 2.78 7.46
CA ILE A 66 6.76 2.64 7.92
C ILE A 66 6.91 3.12 9.36
N ASP A 67 6.29 4.25 9.72
CA ASP A 67 6.28 4.75 11.09
C ASP A 67 5.65 3.76 12.06
N SER A 68 4.56 3.12 11.64
CA SER A 68 3.89 2.05 12.40
C SER A 68 4.82 0.84 12.63
N LEU A 69 5.56 0.42 11.59
CA LEU A 69 6.55 -0.67 11.72
C LEU A 69 7.68 -0.31 12.69
N ARG A 70 8.17 0.93 12.65
CA ARG A 70 9.22 1.40 13.56
C ARG A 70 8.73 1.43 15.01
N ARG A 71 7.50 1.84 15.25
CA ARG A 71 6.90 1.80 16.61
C ARG A 71 6.74 0.37 17.11
N ALA A 72 6.27 -0.54 16.29
CA ALA A 72 6.14 -1.95 16.63
C ALA A 72 7.51 -2.58 16.96
N ALA A 73 8.55 -2.28 16.19
CA ALA A 73 9.91 -2.76 16.45
C ALA A 73 10.46 -2.27 17.79
N ARG A 74 10.18 -1.02 18.18
CA ARG A 74 10.56 -0.47 19.48
C ARG A 74 9.82 -1.15 20.66
N HIS A 75 8.54 -1.45 20.50
CA HIS A 75 7.76 -2.18 21.50
C HIS A 75 8.25 -3.62 21.66
N THR A 76 8.62 -4.29 20.59
CA THR A 76 9.15 -5.65 20.61
C THR A 76 10.47 -5.76 21.35
N GLN A 77 11.30 -4.71 21.34
CA GLN A 77 12.54 -4.66 22.12
C GLN A 77 12.32 -4.49 23.62
N LEU A 78 11.15 -4.00 24.02
CA LEU A 78 10.78 -3.75 25.42
C LEU A 78 9.90 -4.85 26.00
N ASP A 79 9.26 -5.66 25.17
CA ASP A 79 8.35 -6.73 25.54
C ASP A 79 8.80 -8.04 24.87
N GLU A 80 9.19 -9.06 25.67
CA GLU A 80 9.62 -10.36 25.18
C GLU A 80 8.49 -11.15 24.48
N ASN A 81 7.26 -10.66 24.54
CA ASN A 81 6.14 -11.18 23.77
C ASN A 81 6.15 -10.56 22.37
N MET A 82 6.73 -11.25 21.41
CA MET A 82 6.67 -10.89 20.00
C MET A 82 5.21 -10.63 19.59
N PRO A 83 4.89 -9.48 18.98
CA PRO A 83 3.59 -9.33 18.34
C PRO A 83 3.43 -10.43 17.29
N ASP A 84 2.35 -11.17 17.41
CA ASP A 84 2.01 -12.26 16.51
C ASP A 84 1.86 -11.68 15.09
N THR A 85 2.68 -12.14 14.15
CA THR A 85 2.61 -11.76 12.73
C THR A 85 1.38 -12.35 12.03
N ARG A 86 0.49 -12.99 12.79
CA ARG A 86 -0.74 -13.55 12.26
C ARG A 86 -1.70 -12.43 11.85
N ILE A 87 -2.36 -12.66 10.73
CA ILE A 87 -3.48 -11.83 10.27
C ILE A 87 -4.48 -11.73 11.42
N SER A 88 -4.89 -10.52 11.79
CA SER A 88 -5.84 -10.30 12.89
C SER A 88 -7.13 -11.08 12.67
N ALA A 89 -7.78 -11.48 13.79
CA ALA A 89 -9.07 -12.16 13.73
C ALA A 89 -10.11 -11.34 12.95
N HIS A 90 -10.07 -10.02 13.06
CA HIS A 90 -10.93 -9.10 12.33
C HIS A 90 -10.72 -9.19 10.81
N THR A 91 -9.47 -9.17 10.35
CA THR A 91 -9.11 -9.36 8.96
C THR A 91 -9.56 -10.73 8.44
N GLN A 92 -9.43 -11.78 9.24
CA GLN A 92 -9.90 -13.12 8.89
C GLN A 92 -11.41 -13.21 8.70
N MET A 93 -12.17 -12.42 9.46
CA MET A 93 -13.63 -12.41 9.35
C MET A 93 -14.16 -11.56 8.20
N GLU A 94 -13.50 -10.45 7.88
CA GLU A 94 -13.97 -9.51 6.85
C GLU A 94 -13.59 -9.91 5.43
N LEU A 95 -12.50 -10.64 5.25
CA LEU A 95 -11.95 -10.92 3.94
C LEU A 95 -12.13 -12.38 3.53
N SER A 96 -12.40 -12.60 2.24
CA SER A 96 -12.44 -13.94 1.66
C SER A 96 -11.09 -14.66 1.78
N VAL A 97 -11.11 -15.98 1.70
CA VAL A 97 -9.90 -16.82 1.73
C VAL A 97 -8.94 -16.42 0.61
N GLU A 98 -9.47 -16.14 -0.58
CA GLU A 98 -8.70 -15.74 -1.76
C GLU A 98 -7.98 -14.41 -1.53
N VAL A 99 -8.67 -13.40 -1.02
CA VAL A 99 -8.06 -12.10 -0.72
C VAL A 99 -7.00 -12.23 0.37
N ARG A 100 -7.24 -13.02 1.40
CA ARG A 100 -6.23 -13.29 2.45
C ARG A 100 -4.98 -13.96 1.89
N ALA A 101 -5.14 -14.88 0.94
CA ALA A 101 -4.02 -15.52 0.25
C ALA A 101 -3.18 -14.49 -0.54
N VAL A 102 -3.84 -13.56 -1.22
CA VAL A 102 -3.18 -12.44 -1.92
C VAL A 102 -2.40 -11.56 -0.94
N LEU A 103 -3.02 -11.17 0.16
CA LEU A 103 -2.36 -10.35 1.18
C LEU A 103 -1.13 -11.06 1.75
N ALA A 104 -1.23 -12.35 2.04
CA ALA A 104 -0.11 -13.15 2.53
C ALA A 104 1.04 -13.22 1.52
N ALA A 105 0.73 -13.41 0.25
CA ALA A 105 1.74 -13.42 -0.82
C ALA A 105 2.43 -12.06 -0.97
N LEU A 106 1.70 -10.96 -0.91
CA LEU A 106 2.26 -9.62 -0.95
C LEU A 106 3.18 -9.33 0.23
N GLN A 107 2.86 -9.84 1.42
CA GLN A 107 3.71 -9.68 2.61
C GLN A 107 5.06 -10.40 2.50
N GLN A 108 5.22 -11.36 1.58
CA GLN A 108 6.50 -12.01 1.29
C GLN A 108 7.44 -11.13 0.45
N LEU A 109 6.94 -10.06 -0.15
CA LEU A 109 7.75 -9.12 -0.91
C LEU A 109 8.47 -8.14 0.04
N PRO A 110 9.69 -7.69 -0.31
CA PRO A 110 10.27 -6.50 0.33
C PRO A 110 9.29 -5.32 0.26
N GLU A 111 9.24 -4.50 1.29
CA GLU A 111 8.25 -3.42 1.40
C GLU A 111 8.27 -2.50 0.17
N ILE A 112 9.44 -2.09 -0.27
CA ILE A 112 9.58 -1.19 -1.42
C ILE A 112 9.12 -1.84 -2.73
N ASP A 113 9.40 -3.12 -2.94
CA ASP A 113 8.95 -3.87 -4.12
C ASP A 113 7.42 -3.98 -4.13
N ARG A 114 6.83 -4.25 -2.97
CA ARG A 114 5.37 -4.28 -2.78
C ARG A 114 4.74 -2.92 -3.06
N THR A 115 5.28 -1.85 -2.52
CA THR A 115 4.82 -0.48 -2.77
C THR A 115 4.80 -0.13 -4.25
N VAL A 116 5.91 -0.36 -4.95
CA VAL A 116 6.03 -0.07 -6.39
C VAL A 116 5.06 -0.92 -7.21
N LEU A 117 4.93 -2.20 -6.87
CA LEU A 117 3.99 -3.09 -7.53
C LEU A 117 2.54 -2.61 -7.36
N LEU A 118 2.15 -2.20 -6.16
CA LEU A 118 0.82 -1.70 -5.89
C LEU A 118 0.52 -0.42 -6.66
N MET A 119 1.42 0.54 -6.65
CA MET A 119 1.27 1.78 -7.41
C MET A 119 1.15 1.51 -8.92
N ARG A 120 1.95 0.60 -9.46
CA ARG A 120 1.97 0.30 -10.88
C ARG A 120 0.83 -0.61 -11.33
N ALA A 121 0.59 -1.71 -10.63
CA ALA A 121 -0.35 -2.74 -11.06
C ALA A 121 -1.81 -2.42 -10.71
N PHE A 122 -2.06 -1.85 -9.54
CA PHE A 122 -3.42 -1.57 -9.08
C PHE A 122 -3.91 -0.17 -9.46
N ASP A 123 -3.03 0.82 -9.37
CA ASP A 123 -3.38 2.21 -9.61
C ASP A 123 -2.91 2.71 -10.97
N GLU A 124 -2.27 1.84 -11.76
CA GLU A 124 -1.82 2.12 -13.12
C GLU A 124 -0.97 3.40 -13.25
N MET A 125 -0.29 3.78 -12.16
CA MET A 125 0.57 4.96 -12.15
C MET A 125 1.73 4.79 -13.14
N PRO A 126 2.04 5.80 -13.96
CA PRO A 126 3.20 5.77 -14.82
C PRO A 126 4.51 5.61 -14.04
N TYR A 127 5.49 4.90 -14.60
CA TYR A 127 6.79 4.72 -13.94
C TYR A 127 7.48 6.03 -13.59
N GLU A 128 7.35 7.02 -14.45
CA GLU A 128 7.92 8.37 -14.26
C GLU A 128 7.34 9.05 -13.02
N GLU A 129 6.04 8.92 -12.82
CA GLU A 129 5.34 9.45 -11.63
C GLU A 129 5.75 8.73 -10.35
N ILE A 130 5.85 7.40 -10.39
CA ILE A 130 6.32 6.61 -9.26
C ILE A 130 7.78 6.97 -8.92
N ALA A 131 8.62 7.13 -9.93
CA ALA A 131 10.02 7.51 -9.78
C ALA A 131 10.16 8.87 -9.07
N GLU A 132 9.39 9.84 -9.48
CA GLU A 132 9.36 11.16 -8.86
C GLU A 132 8.81 11.11 -7.43
N THR A 133 7.74 10.36 -7.23
CA THR A 133 7.08 10.18 -5.93
C THR A 133 7.98 9.52 -4.89
N LEU A 134 8.72 8.48 -5.27
CA LEU A 134 9.54 7.68 -4.36
C LEU A 134 11.04 8.05 -4.38
N GLY A 135 11.46 8.90 -5.30
CA GLY A 135 12.87 9.24 -5.47
C GLY A 135 13.72 8.06 -5.94
N ILE A 136 13.16 7.16 -6.76
CA ILE A 136 13.81 5.96 -7.29
C ILE A 136 13.88 6.05 -8.80
N PRO A 137 15.05 5.78 -9.44
CA PRO A 137 15.16 5.81 -10.91
C PRO A 137 14.19 4.81 -11.57
N VAL A 138 13.63 5.19 -12.73
CA VAL A 138 12.70 4.36 -13.51
C VAL A 138 13.26 2.96 -13.78
N ALA A 139 14.54 2.87 -14.14
CA ALA A 139 15.19 1.58 -14.39
C ALA A 139 15.14 0.65 -13.17
N ALA A 140 15.38 1.18 -11.96
CA ALA A 140 15.29 0.42 -10.72
C ALA A 140 13.85 0.01 -10.41
N LEU A 141 12.87 0.87 -10.70
CA LEU A 141 11.45 0.55 -10.53
C LEU A 141 11.02 -0.63 -11.41
N ARG A 142 11.44 -0.64 -12.68
CA ARG A 142 11.14 -1.75 -13.59
C ARG A 142 11.69 -3.08 -13.09
N VAL A 143 12.89 -3.08 -12.55
CA VAL A 143 13.50 -4.27 -11.93
C VAL A 143 12.69 -4.72 -10.71
N LYS A 144 12.29 -3.81 -9.85
CA LYS A 144 11.48 -4.11 -8.65
C LYS A 144 10.11 -4.71 -9.01
N VAL A 145 9.42 -4.15 -9.97
CA VAL A 145 8.13 -4.66 -10.45
C VAL A 145 8.30 -6.05 -11.07
N HIS A 146 9.31 -6.25 -11.90
CA HIS A 146 9.59 -7.55 -12.51
C HIS A 146 9.88 -8.62 -11.46
N ARG A 147 10.76 -8.33 -10.50
CA ARG A 147 11.09 -9.23 -9.39
C ARG A 147 9.88 -9.57 -8.52
N ALA A 148 9.07 -8.57 -8.20
CA ALA A 148 7.84 -8.75 -7.43
C ALA A 148 6.85 -9.66 -8.17
N ARG A 149 6.65 -9.44 -9.47
CA ARG A 149 5.79 -10.29 -10.30
C ARG A 149 6.27 -11.73 -10.34
N LEU A 150 7.57 -11.95 -10.54
CA LEU A 150 8.14 -13.30 -10.55
C LEU A 150 7.90 -14.03 -9.23
N LYS A 151 8.08 -13.35 -8.12
CA LYS A 151 7.87 -13.93 -6.80
C LYS A 151 6.39 -14.27 -6.55
N LEU A 152 5.47 -13.42 -6.97
CA LEU A 152 4.03 -13.69 -6.88
C LEU A 152 3.59 -14.83 -7.81
N MET A 153 4.21 -14.97 -8.98
CA MET A 153 3.90 -16.07 -9.91
C MET A 153 4.25 -17.45 -9.33
N GLN A 154 5.16 -17.52 -8.39
CA GLN A 154 5.47 -18.74 -7.64
C GLN A 154 4.29 -19.17 -6.73
N THR A 155 3.45 -18.24 -6.36
CA THR A 155 2.17 -18.46 -5.69
C THR A 155 1.04 -18.32 -6.71
N ARG A 156 0.88 -19.34 -7.56
CA ARG A 156 -0.02 -19.35 -8.74
C ARG A 156 -1.45 -18.83 -8.49
N GLN A 157 -1.96 -19.06 -7.31
CA GLN A 157 -3.33 -18.69 -6.95
C GLN A 157 -3.45 -17.18 -6.71
N ALA A 158 -2.50 -16.58 -6.00
CA ALA A 158 -2.47 -15.16 -5.70
C ALA A 158 -2.34 -14.30 -6.97
N TRP A 159 -1.55 -14.76 -7.96
CA TRP A 159 -1.36 -14.01 -9.20
C TRP A 159 -2.63 -13.85 -10.02
N ARG A 160 -3.47 -14.89 -10.12
CA ARG A 160 -4.73 -14.83 -10.89
C ARG A 160 -5.73 -13.84 -10.33
N GLU A 161 -5.64 -13.54 -9.07
CA GLU A 161 -6.57 -12.66 -8.36
C GLU A 161 -6.07 -11.21 -8.29
N VAL A 162 -4.75 -11.02 -8.19
CA VAL A 162 -4.12 -9.69 -8.10
C VAL A 162 -3.99 -9.02 -9.46
N VAL A 163 -3.80 -9.79 -10.52
CA VAL A 163 -3.76 -9.28 -11.89
C VAL A 163 -4.93 -9.87 -12.64
N PRO A 164 -6.11 -9.25 -12.61
CA PRO A 164 -7.14 -9.57 -13.59
C PRO A 164 -6.48 -9.41 -14.95
N ALA A 165 -6.65 -10.40 -15.82
CA ALA A 165 -5.98 -10.52 -17.10
C ALA A 165 -5.79 -9.14 -17.76
N ALA A 166 -4.61 -8.58 -17.63
CA ALA A 166 -4.18 -7.40 -18.37
C ALA A 166 -3.96 -7.85 -19.82
N GLY A 167 -5.04 -8.15 -20.51
CA GLY A 167 -4.99 -8.71 -21.84
C GLY A 167 -6.34 -8.81 -22.55
N ALA A 168 -7.42 -8.36 -21.95
CA ALA A 168 -8.71 -8.33 -22.60
C ALA A 168 -9.21 -6.90 -22.84
N LYS A 169 -8.39 -6.10 -23.52
CA LYS A 169 -8.86 -4.94 -24.28
C LYS A 169 -8.13 -4.95 -25.61
N THR A 170 -8.71 -5.68 -26.56
CA THR A 170 -8.66 -5.35 -27.98
C THR A 170 -9.33 -4.01 -28.20
#